data_3c2b75a25181c428c53144ee26fe2996
#
_entry.id   3c2b75a25181c428c53144ee26fe2996
#
_cell.length_a   1.000
_cell.length_b   1.000
_cell.length_c   1.000
_cell.angle_alpha   90.00
_cell.angle_beta   90.00
_cell.angle_gamma   90.00
#
_symmetry.space_group_name_H-M   'P 1'
#
loop_
_entity.id
_entity.type
_entity.pdbx_description
1 polymer ?
#
loop_
_entity_poly.entity_id
_entity_poly.type
_entity_poly.pdbx_seq_one_letter_code
_entity_poly.pdbx_strand_id
1 'polypeptide(L)'
;MSLLEVKNLTRTFGGLTALSNVNFHVEEGEIVSLIGPNGAGKTTFFNCVTGIYAPTSGSITFREKGIAGLRPSRVAEKGISRTFQNIRLFASMTALENVMTGCHVRTKTGPIGAILRSKKSREEEKWAEEKAHHLLRFVGIAPRANTTAGNLPYGDQRRLEIARALATEPKLLLLDEPAAGMNQHETDGLKSLISKIKNNAISILLIEHHMKVVMSISDRVVVLDYGEKLAEGTPKEIQNNPDVIKAYLGG
;
A
#
# COMPACT_ATOMS: atom_id res chain seq x y z
N MET A 1 14.74 -13.64 -2.54
CA MET A 1 14.30 -13.42 -3.95
C MET A 1 13.52 -12.12 -4.01
N SER A 2 13.84 -11.26 -4.97
CA SER A 2 13.17 -9.97 -5.11
C SER A 2 11.69 -10.19 -5.45
N LEU A 3 10.80 -9.68 -4.60
CA LEU A 3 9.35 -9.72 -4.81
C LEU A 3 8.91 -8.68 -5.84
N LEU A 4 9.44 -7.45 -5.69
CA LEU A 4 9.26 -6.33 -6.62
C LEU A 4 10.65 -5.88 -7.08
N GLU A 5 10.86 -5.74 -8.37
CA GLU A 5 12.08 -5.18 -8.95
C GLU A 5 11.73 -4.07 -9.94
N VAL A 6 12.38 -2.92 -9.78
CA VAL A 6 12.23 -1.74 -10.62
C VAL A 6 13.60 -1.37 -11.16
N LYS A 7 13.74 -1.30 -12.48
CA LYS A 7 15.01 -0.98 -13.16
C LYS A 7 14.86 0.24 -14.06
N ASN A 8 15.71 1.23 -13.82
CA ASN A 8 15.83 2.46 -14.61
C ASN A 8 14.49 3.17 -14.84
N LEU A 9 13.62 3.17 -13.81
CA LEU A 9 12.29 3.73 -13.91
C LEU A 9 12.35 5.24 -14.14
N THR A 10 11.82 5.67 -15.28
CA THR A 10 11.70 7.09 -15.62
C THR A 10 10.24 7.42 -15.90
N ARG A 11 9.76 8.54 -15.36
CA ARG A 11 8.44 9.09 -15.67
C ARG A 11 8.50 10.58 -15.90
N THR A 12 8.06 11.00 -17.08
CA THR A 12 7.95 12.41 -17.48
C THR A 12 6.49 12.83 -17.67
N PHE A 13 6.19 14.07 -17.40
CA PHE A 13 4.90 14.72 -17.64
C PHE A 13 5.15 16.00 -18.44
N GLY A 14 4.92 15.97 -19.73
CA GLY A 14 5.35 17.07 -20.61
C GLY A 14 6.86 17.31 -20.50
N GLY A 15 7.28 18.51 -20.09
CA GLY A 15 8.69 18.85 -19.89
C GLY A 15 9.26 18.53 -18.49
N LEU A 16 8.42 18.03 -17.55
CA LEU A 16 8.85 17.73 -16.19
C LEU A 16 9.19 16.25 -16.03
N THR A 17 10.41 15.93 -15.64
CA THR A 17 10.81 14.57 -15.25
C THR A 17 10.55 14.39 -13.75
N ALA A 18 9.54 13.61 -13.39
CA ALA A 18 9.17 13.34 -12.01
C ALA A 18 9.89 12.14 -11.39
N LEU A 19 10.42 11.22 -12.23
CA LEU A 19 11.31 10.13 -11.83
C LEU A 19 12.36 9.96 -12.93
N SER A 20 13.63 9.80 -12.55
CA SER A 20 14.78 9.68 -13.43
C SER A 20 15.61 8.46 -13.02
N ASN A 21 15.66 7.44 -13.87
CA ASN A 21 16.50 6.23 -13.71
C ASN A 21 16.44 5.56 -12.32
N VAL A 22 15.27 5.55 -11.66
CA VAL A 22 15.13 4.98 -10.33
C VAL A 22 15.26 3.46 -10.37
N ASN A 23 16.20 2.93 -9.59
CA ASN A 23 16.38 1.51 -9.34
C ASN A 23 15.96 1.20 -7.91
N PHE A 24 15.06 0.22 -7.73
CA PHE A 24 14.43 -0.09 -6.47
C PHE A 24 14.03 -1.56 -6.41
N HIS A 25 14.05 -2.18 -5.24
CA HIS A 25 13.53 -3.53 -5.06
C HIS A 25 12.85 -3.68 -3.70
N VAL A 26 12.06 -4.74 -3.56
CA VAL A 26 11.49 -5.21 -2.29
C VAL A 26 11.68 -6.72 -2.23
N GLU A 27 12.26 -7.22 -1.14
CA GLU A 27 12.37 -8.65 -0.88
C GLU A 27 11.09 -9.21 -0.24
N GLU A 28 10.90 -10.54 -0.32
CA GLU A 28 9.78 -11.18 0.37
C GLU A 28 9.90 -11.02 1.90
N GLY A 29 8.80 -10.61 2.55
CA GLY A 29 8.74 -10.41 4.00
C GLY A 29 9.45 -9.13 4.50
N GLU A 30 9.84 -8.24 3.61
CA GLU A 30 10.53 -7.00 3.94
C GLU A 30 9.54 -5.82 4.12
N ILE A 31 9.85 -4.92 5.04
CA ILE A 31 9.27 -3.58 5.12
C ILE A 31 10.28 -2.58 4.57
N VAL A 32 9.99 -2.01 3.41
CA VAL A 32 10.80 -0.94 2.81
C VAL A 32 10.05 0.37 2.93
N SER A 33 10.70 1.39 3.48
CA SER A 33 10.16 2.76 3.45
C SER A 33 10.79 3.57 2.33
N LEU A 34 9.94 4.26 1.56
CA LEU A 34 10.33 5.23 0.55
C LEU A 34 10.08 6.62 1.11
N ILE A 35 11.14 7.35 1.40
CA ILE A 35 11.08 8.69 1.99
C ILE A 35 11.69 9.74 1.06
N GLY A 36 11.61 11.00 1.42
CA GLY A 36 12.18 12.13 0.66
C GLY A 36 11.34 13.40 0.85
N PRO A 37 11.85 14.56 0.47
CA PRO A 37 11.15 15.83 0.52
C PRO A 37 9.84 15.83 -0.30
N ASN A 38 9.02 16.86 -0.11
CA ASN A 38 7.84 17.07 -0.96
C ASN A 38 8.29 17.31 -2.41
N GLY A 39 7.59 16.69 -3.35
CA GLY A 39 8.01 16.77 -4.77
C GLY A 39 9.11 15.78 -5.19
N ALA A 40 9.71 15.00 -4.28
CA ALA A 40 10.77 14.04 -4.62
C ALA A 40 10.35 12.86 -5.52
N GLY A 41 9.05 12.75 -5.90
CA GLY A 41 8.59 11.71 -6.82
C GLY A 41 7.96 10.47 -6.16
N LYS A 42 7.86 10.40 -4.82
CA LYS A 42 7.33 9.23 -4.09
C LYS A 42 5.96 8.77 -4.57
N THR A 43 4.99 9.68 -4.66
CA THR A 43 3.63 9.37 -5.13
C THR A 43 3.63 8.95 -6.60
N THR A 44 4.49 9.53 -7.42
CA THR A 44 4.66 9.13 -8.83
C THR A 44 5.21 7.71 -8.92
N PHE A 45 6.18 7.35 -8.07
CA PHE A 45 6.70 5.99 -7.98
C PHE A 45 5.58 4.99 -7.62
N PHE A 46 4.78 5.27 -6.58
CA PHE A 46 3.63 4.43 -6.20
C PHE A 46 2.63 4.29 -7.35
N ASN A 47 2.35 5.39 -8.05
CA ASN A 47 1.43 5.38 -9.18
C ASN A 47 1.95 4.54 -10.36
N CYS A 48 3.27 4.52 -10.61
CA CYS A 48 3.87 3.63 -11.60
C CYS A 48 3.78 2.16 -11.19
N VAL A 49 4.12 1.83 -9.94
CA VAL A 49 4.05 0.45 -9.42
C VAL A 49 2.62 -0.09 -9.43
N THR A 50 1.62 0.75 -9.13
CA THR A 50 0.20 0.36 -9.07
C THR A 50 -0.55 0.47 -10.40
N GLY A 51 0.14 0.86 -11.49
CA GLY A 51 -0.44 0.91 -12.83
C GLY A 51 -1.37 2.11 -13.09
N ILE A 52 -1.36 3.13 -12.19
CA ILE A 52 -2.07 4.40 -12.41
C ILE A 52 -1.35 5.20 -13.50
N TYR A 53 0.00 5.18 -13.49
CA TYR A 53 0.82 5.75 -14.53
C TYR A 53 1.65 4.67 -15.23
N ALA A 54 1.68 4.69 -16.55
CA ALA A 54 2.67 3.91 -17.29
C ALA A 54 4.04 4.60 -17.19
N PRO A 55 5.14 3.86 -16.97
CA PRO A 55 6.48 4.44 -17.06
C PRO A 55 6.73 5.03 -18.47
N THR A 56 7.57 6.06 -18.53
CA THR A 56 8.10 6.57 -19.82
C THR A 56 9.18 5.62 -20.34
N SER A 57 10.03 5.12 -19.44
CA SER A 57 11.03 4.08 -19.73
C SER A 57 11.36 3.28 -18.46
N GLY A 58 12.12 2.22 -18.61
CA GLY A 58 12.46 1.30 -17.54
C GLY A 58 11.49 0.13 -17.43
N SER A 59 11.68 -0.70 -16.42
CA SER A 59 10.87 -1.90 -16.21
C SER A 59 10.45 -2.03 -14.75
N ILE A 60 9.27 -2.64 -14.55
CA ILE A 60 8.76 -3.03 -13.24
C ILE A 60 8.34 -4.48 -13.34
N THR A 61 8.94 -5.33 -12.51
CA THR A 61 8.60 -6.75 -12.41
C THR A 61 8.13 -7.09 -10.99
N PHE A 62 7.12 -7.92 -10.91
CA PHE A 62 6.60 -8.46 -9.66
C PHE A 62 6.55 -9.98 -9.76
N ARG A 63 7.27 -10.66 -8.84
CA ARG A 63 7.45 -12.13 -8.91
C ARG A 63 7.89 -12.55 -10.32
N GLU A 64 8.94 -11.92 -10.84
CA GLU A 64 9.54 -12.13 -12.15
C GLU A 64 8.64 -11.83 -13.36
N LYS A 65 7.42 -11.35 -13.15
CA LYS A 65 6.47 -11.02 -14.22
C LYS A 65 6.38 -9.51 -14.42
N GLY A 66 6.51 -9.05 -15.64
CA GLY A 66 6.35 -7.64 -16.00
C GLY A 66 4.97 -7.11 -15.60
N ILE A 67 4.94 -5.94 -14.96
CA ILE A 67 3.70 -5.25 -14.57
C ILE A 67 3.65 -3.81 -15.07
N ALA A 68 4.72 -3.30 -15.68
CA ALA A 68 4.76 -1.94 -16.22
C ALA A 68 3.62 -1.72 -17.23
N GLY A 69 2.85 -0.63 -17.05
CA GLY A 69 1.73 -0.27 -17.93
C GLY A 69 0.47 -1.14 -17.78
N LEU A 70 0.43 -2.12 -16.89
CA LEU A 70 -0.80 -2.84 -16.57
C LEU A 70 -1.80 -1.92 -15.88
N ARG A 71 -3.10 -2.13 -16.13
CA ARG A 71 -4.18 -1.44 -15.40
C ARG A 71 -4.16 -1.81 -13.92
N PRO A 72 -4.59 -0.90 -13.01
CA PRO A 72 -4.58 -1.15 -11.55
C PRO A 72 -5.29 -2.43 -11.12
N SER A 73 -6.41 -2.79 -11.77
CA SER A 73 -7.12 -4.05 -11.48
C SER A 73 -6.25 -5.28 -11.73
N ARG A 74 -5.46 -5.27 -12.83
CA ARG A 74 -4.55 -6.37 -13.16
C ARG A 74 -3.34 -6.44 -12.21
N VAL A 75 -2.89 -5.30 -11.73
CA VAL A 75 -1.83 -5.23 -10.70
C VAL A 75 -2.36 -5.82 -9.39
N ALA A 76 -3.60 -5.47 -8.99
CA ALA A 76 -4.26 -6.04 -7.80
C ALA A 76 -4.46 -7.56 -7.91
N GLU A 77 -4.91 -8.08 -9.06
CA GLU A 77 -5.02 -9.53 -9.33
C GLU A 77 -3.69 -10.26 -9.16
N LYS A 78 -2.56 -9.61 -9.48
CA LYS A 78 -1.21 -10.17 -9.28
C LYS A 78 -0.75 -10.18 -7.82
N GLY A 79 -1.44 -9.47 -6.94
CA GLY A 79 -1.16 -9.47 -5.51
C GLY A 79 -0.45 -8.21 -4.99
N ILE A 80 -0.61 -7.07 -5.65
CA ILE A 80 -0.19 -5.76 -5.15
C ILE A 80 -1.44 -4.97 -4.78
N SER A 81 -1.53 -4.49 -3.53
CA SER A 81 -2.61 -3.62 -3.07
C SER A 81 -2.06 -2.34 -2.47
N ARG A 82 -2.88 -1.29 -2.47
CA ARG A 82 -2.49 0.03 -1.97
C ARG A 82 -3.60 0.66 -1.14
N THR A 83 -3.23 1.32 -0.05
CA THR A 83 -4.04 2.37 0.58
C THR A 83 -3.71 3.73 -0.05
N PHE A 84 -4.52 4.74 0.22
CA PHE A 84 -4.32 6.08 -0.35
C PHE A 84 -4.10 7.08 0.79
N GLN A 85 -3.36 8.16 0.50
CA GLN A 85 -3.15 9.26 1.45
C GLN A 85 -4.49 9.81 1.97
N ASN A 86 -5.41 10.13 1.07
CA ASN A 86 -6.80 10.45 1.42
C ASN A 86 -7.60 9.14 1.50
N ILE A 87 -8.22 8.88 2.62
CA ILE A 87 -9.05 7.68 2.84
C ILE A 87 -10.12 7.57 1.77
N ARG A 88 -10.15 6.43 1.06
CA ARG A 88 -11.11 6.14 -0.02
C ARG A 88 -12.03 4.99 0.37
N LEU A 89 -12.88 5.22 1.36
CA LEU A 89 -13.93 4.27 1.75
C LEU A 89 -15.23 4.57 1.02
N PHE A 90 -16.07 3.55 0.86
CA PHE A 90 -17.47 3.73 0.50
C PHE A 90 -18.21 4.21 1.74
N ALA A 91 -18.34 5.53 1.90
CA ALA A 91 -18.80 6.18 3.13
C ALA A 91 -20.21 5.74 3.58
N SER A 92 -21.09 5.39 2.63
CA SER A 92 -22.47 4.93 2.88
C SER A 92 -22.58 3.43 3.19
N MET A 93 -21.53 2.65 2.96
CA MET A 93 -21.46 1.22 3.28
C MET A 93 -20.98 1.01 4.71
N THR A 94 -21.36 -0.12 5.31
CA THR A 94 -20.82 -0.57 6.60
C THR A 94 -19.34 -0.91 6.50
N ALA A 95 -18.67 -1.06 7.64
CA ALA A 95 -17.28 -1.52 7.67
C ALA A 95 -17.15 -2.93 7.06
N LEU A 96 -18.10 -3.82 7.35
CA LEU A 96 -18.12 -5.17 6.80
C LEU A 96 -18.21 -5.14 5.26
N GLU A 97 -19.21 -4.41 4.71
CA GLU A 97 -19.40 -4.30 3.26
C GLU A 97 -18.18 -3.68 2.57
N ASN A 98 -17.54 -2.67 3.17
CA ASN A 98 -16.29 -2.12 2.65
C ASN A 98 -15.20 -3.19 2.49
N VAL A 99 -15.00 -4.05 3.48
CA VAL A 99 -14.00 -5.13 3.39
C VAL A 99 -14.40 -6.17 2.35
N MET A 100 -15.69 -6.54 2.27
CA MET A 100 -16.22 -7.47 1.27
C MET A 100 -15.96 -6.99 -0.16
N THR A 101 -15.98 -5.66 -0.44
CA THR A 101 -15.63 -5.14 -1.78
C THR A 101 -14.20 -5.51 -2.17
N GLY A 102 -13.26 -5.59 -1.22
CA GLY A 102 -11.89 -6.04 -1.47
C GLY A 102 -11.80 -7.51 -1.89
N CYS A 103 -12.71 -8.35 -1.43
CA CYS A 103 -12.76 -9.77 -1.77
C CYS A 103 -13.11 -10.01 -3.26
N HIS A 104 -13.77 -9.06 -3.93
CA HIS A 104 -14.17 -9.23 -5.34
C HIS A 104 -13.00 -9.48 -6.30
N VAL A 105 -11.79 -9.05 -5.96
CA VAL A 105 -10.58 -9.38 -6.76
C VAL A 105 -10.34 -10.89 -6.86
N ARG A 106 -10.86 -11.67 -5.89
CA ARG A 106 -10.68 -13.12 -5.78
C ARG A 106 -11.92 -13.93 -6.18
N THR A 107 -13.08 -13.29 -6.34
CA THR A 107 -14.31 -13.98 -6.80
C THR A 107 -14.28 -14.18 -8.31
N LYS A 108 -14.95 -15.22 -8.77
CA LYS A 108 -15.03 -15.60 -10.19
C LYS A 108 -16.45 -15.53 -10.74
N THR A 109 -17.44 -15.29 -9.89
CA THR A 109 -18.85 -15.20 -10.32
C THR A 109 -19.05 -13.91 -11.10
N GLY A 110 -19.45 -14.04 -12.36
CA GLY A 110 -19.78 -12.91 -13.20
C GLY A 110 -21.16 -12.28 -12.84
N PRO A 111 -21.50 -11.11 -13.44
CA PRO A 111 -22.73 -10.36 -13.13
C PRO A 111 -24.00 -11.21 -13.26
N ILE A 112 -24.08 -12.07 -14.27
CA ILE A 112 -25.26 -12.94 -14.50
C ILE A 112 -25.42 -13.93 -13.37
N GLY A 113 -24.32 -14.57 -12.91
CA GLY A 113 -24.36 -15.51 -11.79
C GLY A 113 -24.72 -14.84 -10.46
N ALA A 114 -24.33 -13.59 -10.27
CA ALA A 114 -24.69 -12.78 -9.11
C ALA A 114 -26.20 -12.44 -9.11
N ILE A 115 -26.74 -11.98 -10.25
CA ILE A 115 -28.18 -11.66 -10.40
C ILE A 115 -29.06 -12.90 -10.17
N LEU A 116 -28.67 -14.04 -10.71
CA LEU A 116 -29.39 -15.32 -10.57
C LEU A 116 -29.19 -15.99 -9.20
N ARG A 117 -28.43 -15.39 -8.29
CA ARG A 117 -28.11 -15.95 -6.98
C ARG A 117 -27.68 -17.42 -7.04
N SER A 118 -26.84 -17.77 -8.01
CA SER A 118 -26.35 -19.13 -8.21
C SER A 118 -25.74 -19.69 -6.91
N LYS A 119 -25.72 -21.02 -6.77
CA LYS A 119 -25.10 -21.69 -5.60
C LYS A 119 -23.68 -21.17 -5.37
N LYS A 120 -22.89 -21.06 -6.44
CA LYS A 120 -21.53 -20.53 -6.42
C LYS A 120 -21.48 -19.07 -5.92
N SER A 121 -22.41 -18.20 -6.36
CA SER A 121 -22.48 -16.82 -5.91
C SER A 121 -22.71 -16.73 -4.40
N ARG A 122 -23.61 -17.55 -3.86
CA ARG A 122 -23.87 -17.60 -2.40
C ARG A 122 -22.68 -18.12 -1.60
N GLU A 123 -21.96 -19.11 -2.13
CA GLU A 123 -20.75 -19.63 -1.50
C GLU A 123 -19.62 -18.57 -1.50
N GLU A 124 -19.44 -17.83 -2.59
CA GLU A 124 -18.47 -16.74 -2.67
C GLU A 124 -18.86 -15.56 -1.74
N GLU A 125 -20.14 -15.22 -1.64
CA GLU A 125 -20.65 -14.18 -0.73
C GLU A 125 -20.41 -14.55 0.74
N LYS A 126 -20.74 -15.78 1.12
CA LYS A 126 -20.47 -16.30 2.48
C LYS A 126 -18.98 -16.30 2.80
N TRP A 127 -18.15 -16.76 1.86
CA TRP A 127 -16.69 -16.71 2.03
C TRP A 127 -16.20 -15.27 2.21
N ALA A 128 -16.69 -14.30 1.42
CA ALA A 128 -16.31 -12.90 1.52
C ALA A 128 -16.74 -12.30 2.86
N GLU A 129 -17.92 -12.63 3.37
CA GLU A 129 -18.42 -12.20 4.68
C GLU A 129 -17.56 -12.76 5.83
N GLU A 130 -17.28 -14.07 5.84
CA GLU A 130 -16.42 -14.71 6.84
C GLU A 130 -15.00 -14.11 6.82
N LYS A 131 -14.44 -13.88 5.63
CA LYS A 131 -13.15 -13.23 5.42
C LYS A 131 -13.15 -11.80 5.95
N ALA A 132 -14.20 -11.04 5.67
CA ALA A 132 -14.33 -9.66 6.11
C ALA A 132 -14.41 -9.58 7.65
N HIS A 133 -15.18 -10.43 8.30
CA HIS A 133 -15.21 -10.53 9.76
C HIS A 133 -13.84 -10.89 10.35
N HIS A 134 -13.12 -11.81 9.72
CA HIS A 134 -11.75 -12.14 10.14
C HIS A 134 -10.83 -10.94 10.05
N LEU A 135 -10.85 -10.21 8.93
CA LEU A 135 -9.99 -9.05 8.72
C LEU A 135 -10.34 -7.87 9.64
N LEU A 136 -11.63 -7.63 9.94
CA LEU A 136 -12.04 -6.63 10.92
C LEU A 136 -11.52 -6.97 12.33
N ARG A 137 -11.50 -8.25 12.71
CA ARG A 137 -10.83 -8.70 13.97
C ARG A 137 -9.32 -8.49 13.90
N PHE A 138 -8.70 -8.83 12.79
CA PHE A 138 -7.26 -8.70 12.59
C PHE A 138 -6.79 -7.26 12.76
N VAL A 139 -7.51 -6.28 12.17
CA VAL A 139 -7.18 -4.86 12.29
C VAL A 139 -7.72 -4.21 13.58
N GLY A 140 -8.50 -4.93 14.40
CA GLY A 140 -8.95 -4.51 15.73
C GLY A 140 -10.21 -3.64 15.74
N ILE A 141 -11.06 -3.69 14.70
CA ILE A 141 -12.32 -2.92 14.63
C ILE A 141 -13.57 -3.82 14.48
N ALA A 142 -13.49 -5.09 14.88
CA ALA A 142 -14.60 -6.03 14.78
C ALA A 142 -15.92 -5.53 15.40
N PRO A 143 -15.94 -4.81 16.56
CA PRO A 143 -17.19 -4.28 17.14
C PRO A 143 -17.88 -3.24 16.22
N ARG A 144 -17.17 -2.70 15.24
CA ARG A 144 -17.66 -1.69 14.29
C ARG A 144 -18.16 -2.29 12.96
N ALA A 145 -18.24 -3.61 12.82
CA ALA A 145 -18.57 -4.29 11.56
C ALA A 145 -19.83 -3.71 10.88
N ASN A 146 -20.87 -3.44 11.64
CA ASN A 146 -22.16 -2.91 11.14
C ASN A 146 -22.24 -1.37 11.18
N THR A 147 -21.16 -0.67 11.57
CA THR A 147 -21.13 0.80 11.57
C THR A 147 -20.85 1.29 10.15
N THR A 148 -21.61 2.28 9.68
CA THR A 148 -21.36 2.98 8.42
C THR A 148 -19.97 3.60 8.43
N ALA A 149 -19.19 3.36 7.38
CA ALA A 149 -17.77 3.73 7.33
C ALA A 149 -17.52 5.24 7.52
N GLY A 150 -18.42 6.09 7.00
CA GLY A 150 -18.33 7.54 7.19
C GLY A 150 -18.50 8.00 8.64
N ASN A 151 -19.10 7.17 9.51
CA ASN A 151 -19.33 7.47 10.93
C ASN A 151 -18.24 6.91 11.85
N LEU A 152 -17.24 6.24 11.31
CA LEU A 152 -16.12 5.71 12.09
C LEU A 152 -15.16 6.85 12.50
N PRO A 153 -14.53 6.78 13.69
CA PRO A 153 -13.38 7.61 14.02
C PRO A 153 -12.27 7.47 12.96
N TYR A 154 -11.48 8.52 12.77
CA TYR A 154 -10.45 8.56 11.72
C TYR A 154 -9.46 7.38 11.78
N GLY A 155 -8.97 7.02 12.97
CA GLY A 155 -8.09 5.87 13.15
C GLY A 155 -8.74 4.54 12.75
N ASP A 156 -10.06 4.36 13.01
CA ASP A 156 -10.81 3.17 12.60
C ASP A 156 -11.07 3.16 11.08
N GLN A 157 -11.28 4.33 10.47
CA GLN A 157 -11.38 4.43 9.00
C GLN A 157 -10.08 4.00 8.32
N ARG A 158 -8.92 4.41 8.86
CA ARG A 158 -7.62 3.99 8.34
C ARG A 158 -7.38 2.49 8.50
N ARG A 159 -7.77 1.90 9.65
CA ARG A 159 -7.74 0.46 9.87
C ARG A 159 -8.67 -0.29 8.91
N LEU A 160 -9.84 0.26 8.63
CA LEU A 160 -10.80 -0.29 7.66
C LEU A 160 -10.22 -0.28 6.23
N GLU A 161 -9.56 0.80 5.84
CA GLU A 161 -8.89 0.89 4.53
C GLU A 161 -7.81 -0.20 4.38
N ILE A 162 -7.01 -0.43 5.43
CA ILE A 162 -6.03 -1.52 5.47
C ILE A 162 -6.73 -2.88 5.38
N ALA A 163 -7.82 -3.11 6.13
CA ALA A 163 -8.57 -4.36 6.08
C ALA A 163 -9.11 -4.65 4.68
N ARG A 164 -9.65 -3.63 3.99
CA ARG A 164 -10.12 -3.74 2.61
C ARG A 164 -8.98 -4.07 1.64
N ALA A 165 -7.80 -3.45 1.82
CA ALA A 165 -6.63 -3.78 1.02
C ALA A 165 -6.15 -5.22 1.27
N LEU A 166 -6.16 -5.69 2.51
CA LEU A 166 -5.81 -7.07 2.87
C LEU A 166 -6.82 -8.10 2.32
N ALA A 167 -8.08 -7.72 2.13
CA ALA A 167 -9.10 -8.59 1.55
C ALA A 167 -8.78 -9.03 0.11
N THR A 168 -7.97 -8.29 -0.62
CA THR A 168 -7.47 -8.68 -1.94
C THR A 168 -6.40 -9.78 -1.88
N GLU A 169 -5.98 -10.23 -0.69
CA GLU A 169 -4.89 -11.20 -0.44
C GLU A 169 -3.57 -10.80 -1.11
N PRO A 170 -3.04 -9.61 -0.78
CA PRO A 170 -1.82 -9.14 -1.40
C PRO A 170 -0.59 -9.91 -0.91
N LYS A 171 0.45 -9.94 -1.76
CA LYS A 171 1.82 -10.31 -1.38
C LYS A 171 2.67 -9.08 -1.09
N LEU A 172 2.28 -7.93 -1.68
CA LEU A 172 2.88 -6.62 -1.43
C LEU A 172 1.78 -5.61 -1.13
N LEU A 173 1.84 -5.00 0.04
CA LEU A 173 0.93 -3.94 0.47
C LEU A 173 1.67 -2.59 0.44
N LEU A 174 1.16 -1.66 -0.36
CA LEU A 174 1.63 -0.28 -0.41
C LEU A 174 0.82 0.57 0.56
N LEU A 175 1.48 1.21 1.51
CA LEU A 175 0.87 2.11 2.49
C LEU A 175 1.34 3.55 2.21
N ASP A 176 0.39 4.43 1.93
CA ASP A 176 0.66 5.83 1.58
C ASP A 176 0.29 6.74 2.75
N GLU A 177 1.28 7.18 3.51
CA GLU A 177 1.18 8.02 4.70
C GLU A 177 0.12 7.52 5.71
N PRO A 178 0.21 6.24 6.15
CA PRO A 178 -0.85 5.65 6.97
C PRO A 178 -0.96 6.27 8.37
N ALA A 179 0.09 6.92 8.90
CA ALA A 179 0.09 7.58 10.20
C ALA A 179 -0.35 9.06 10.15
N ALA A 180 -0.62 9.61 8.95
CA ALA A 180 -1.02 11.01 8.82
C ALA A 180 -2.30 11.29 9.62
N GLY A 181 -2.28 12.35 10.44
CA GLY A 181 -3.42 12.77 11.26
C GLY A 181 -3.69 11.92 12.51
N MET A 182 -2.87 10.92 12.81
CA MET A 182 -2.99 10.07 13.99
C MET A 182 -2.27 10.68 15.21
N ASN A 183 -2.87 10.48 16.38
CA ASN A 183 -2.19 10.74 17.64
C ASN A 183 -1.16 9.63 17.95
N GLN A 184 -0.35 9.82 19.03
CA GLN A 184 0.72 8.87 19.37
C GLN A 184 0.20 7.45 19.66
N HIS A 185 -0.92 7.32 20.39
CA HIS A 185 -1.51 6.01 20.71
C HIS A 185 -2.01 5.28 19.44
N GLU A 186 -2.66 6.00 18.53
CA GLU A 186 -3.11 5.45 17.24
C GLU A 186 -1.93 5.03 16.38
N THR A 187 -0.86 5.85 16.36
CA THR A 187 0.39 5.55 15.64
C THR A 187 1.06 4.29 16.19
N ASP A 188 1.12 4.09 17.50
CA ASP A 188 1.69 2.88 18.10
C ASP A 188 0.83 1.64 17.79
N GLY A 189 -0.49 1.79 17.79
CA GLY A 189 -1.40 0.76 17.33
C GLY A 189 -1.23 0.41 15.85
N LEU A 190 -0.95 1.40 15.01
CA LEU A 190 -0.67 1.20 13.58
C LEU A 190 0.66 0.47 13.37
N LYS A 191 1.74 0.86 14.09
CA LYS A 191 3.04 0.14 14.03
C LYS A 191 2.88 -1.34 14.38
N SER A 192 2.12 -1.63 15.44
CA SER A 192 1.81 -3.00 15.84
C SER A 192 1.04 -3.75 14.75
N LEU A 193 0.09 -3.10 14.09
CA LEU A 193 -0.66 -3.68 12.97
C LEU A 193 0.25 -3.97 11.78
N ILE A 194 1.12 -3.03 11.39
CA ILE A 194 2.09 -3.22 10.29
C ILE A 194 3.01 -4.41 10.58
N SER A 195 3.51 -4.54 11.81
CA SER A 195 4.32 -5.70 12.22
C SER A 195 3.54 -7.01 12.12
N LYS A 196 2.25 -7.03 12.52
CA LYS A 196 1.39 -8.21 12.36
C LYS A 196 1.17 -8.57 10.90
N ILE A 197 1.02 -7.58 10.01
CA ILE A 197 0.87 -7.80 8.55
C ILE A 197 2.14 -8.46 7.99
N LYS A 198 3.33 -7.93 8.34
CA LYS A 198 4.61 -8.52 7.96
C LYS A 198 4.73 -9.98 8.42
N ASN A 199 4.37 -10.27 9.66
CA ASN A 199 4.43 -11.62 10.23
C ASN A 199 3.48 -12.63 9.54
N ASN A 200 2.50 -12.15 8.76
CA ASN A 200 1.67 -12.96 7.88
C ASN A 200 2.24 -13.09 6.45
N ALA A 201 3.55 -12.93 6.29
CA ALA A 201 4.28 -13.05 5.03
C ALA A 201 3.76 -12.10 3.92
N ILE A 202 3.33 -10.90 4.31
CA ILE A 202 2.98 -9.80 3.41
C ILE A 202 4.11 -8.77 3.48
N SER A 203 4.78 -8.53 2.35
CA SER A 203 5.78 -7.49 2.24
C SER A 203 5.12 -6.11 2.20
N ILE A 204 5.80 -5.10 2.68
CA ILE A 204 5.22 -3.76 2.81
C ILE A 204 6.15 -2.74 2.16
N LEU A 205 5.57 -1.89 1.32
CA LEU A 205 6.22 -0.69 0.82
C LEU A 205 5.49 0.53 1.39
N LEU A 206 6.20 1.35 2.17
CA LEU A 206 5.63 2.43 2.95
C LEU A 206 6.14 3.79 2.45
N ILE A 207 5.25 4.75 2.21
CA ILE A 207 5.59 6.17 2.18
C ILE A 207 5.19 6.77 3.53
N GLU A 208 6.12 7.44 4.20
CA GLU A 208 5.88 8.13 5.47
C GLU A 208 6.76 9.37 5.63
N HIS A 209 6.23 10.36 6.34
CA HIS A 209 6.96 11.57 6.72
C HIS A 209 7.36 11.57 8.21
N HIS A 210 6.72 10.75 9.03
CA HIS A 210 7.03 10.61 10.43
C HIS A 210 8.27 9.72 10.61
N MET A 211 9.46 10.35 10.68
CA MET A 211 10.72 9.62 10.82
C MET A 211 10.73 8.62 11.96
N LYS A 212 10.10 8.92 13.11
CA LYS A 212 9.97 7.98 14.23
C LYS A 212 9.25 6.68 13.86
N VAL A 213 8.25 6.75 12.97
CA VAL A 213 7.56 5.56 12.44
C VAL A 213 8.50 4.81 11.51
N VAL A 214 9.05 5.48 10.50
CA VAL A 214 9.99 4.90 9.53
C VAL A 214 11.11 4.15 10.24
N MET A 215 11.82 4.82 11.14
CA MET A 215 12.98 4.25 11.84
C MET A 215 12.63 3.08 12.77
N SER A 216 11.37 2.98 13.22
CA SER A 216 10.97 1.92 14.17
C SER A 216 10.45 0.64 13.52
N ILE A 217 10.02 0.69 12.25
CA ILE A 217 9.36 -0.48 11.62
C ILE A 217 10.03 -0.96 10.34
N SER A 218 10.86 -0.11 9.69
CA SER A 218 11.46 -0.46 8.41
C SER A 218 12.68 -1.37 8.58
N ASP A 219 12.80 -2.35 7.70
CA ASP A 219 14.04 -3.13 7.55
C ASP A 219 15.05 -2.35 6.72
N ARG A 220 14.57 -1.62 5.71
CA ARG A 220 15.37 -0.80 4.79
C ARG A 220 14.62 0.48 4.42
N VAL A 221 15.37 1.53 4.19
CA VAL A 221 14.86 2.84 3.79
C VAL A 221 15.54 3.26 2.49
N VAL A 222 14.72 3.72 1.55
CA VAL A 222 15.17 4.32 0.29
C VAL A 222 14.76 5.78 0.29
N VAL A 223 15.67 6.65 -0.04
CA VAL A 223 15.46 8.11 -0.10
C VAL A 223 15.42 8.54 -1.55
N LEU A 224 14.33 9.20 -1.94
CA LEU A 224 14.23 9.93 -3.20
C LEU A 224 14.45 11.42 -2.96
N ASP A 225 15.13 12.06 -3.90
CA ASP A 225 15.24 13.51 -4.02
C ASP A 225 15.22 13.89 -5.50
N TYR A 226 14.48 14.93 -5.87
CA TYR A 226 14.29 15.39 -7.26
C TYR A 226 14.06 14.28 -8.29
N GLY A 227 13.33 13.22 -7.91
CA GLY A 227 13.00 12.10 -8.81
C GLY A 227 14.10 11.05 -8.95
N GLU A 228 15.20 11.14 -8.24
CA GLU A 228 16.32 10.21 -8.25
C GLU A 228 16.52 9.52 -6.89
N LYS A 229 17.14 8.35 -6.87
CA LYS A 229 17.52 7.67 -5.62
C LYS A 229 18.77 8.32 -5.04
N LEU A 230 18.58 9.05 -3.93
CA LEU A 230 19.66 9.71 -3.21
C LEU A 230 20.46 8.74 -2.34
N ALA A 231 19.76 7.89 -1.58
CA ALA A 231 20.38 6.96 -0.64
C ALA A 231 19.52 5.72 -0.43
N GLU A 232 20.15 4.64 0.02
CA GLU A 232 19.49 3.40 0.41
C GLU A 232 20.32 2.73 1.51
N GLY A 233 19.66 2.22 2.56
CA GLY A 233 20.35 1.56 3.68
C GLY A 233 19.40 1.21 4.82
N THR A 234 19.96 0.74 5.92
CA THR A 234 19.22 0.53 7.16
C THR A 234 18.71 1.87 7.73
N PRO A 235 17.68 1.88 8.55
CA PRO A 235 17.21 3.11 9.21
C PRO A 235 18.33 3.91 9.88
N LYS A 236 19.28 3.23 10.56
CA LYS A 236 20.39 3.85 11.25
C LYS A 236 21.40 4.52 10.29
N GLU A 237 21.68 3.89 9.16
CA GLU A 237 22.57 4.45 8.13
C GLU A 237 21.94 5.70 7.51
N ILE A 238 20.67 5.64 7.16
CA ILE A 238 19.93 6.76 6.56
C ILE A 238 19.83 7.94 7.52
N GLN A 239 19.57 7.68 8.81
CA GLN A 239 19.49 8.74 9.83
C GLN A 239 20.80 9.54 9.96
N ASN A 240 21.95 8.91 9.72
CA ASN A 240 23.27 9.53 9.85
C ASN A 240 23.87 9.94 8.49
N ASN A 241 23.15 9.78 7.39
CA ASN A 241 23.65 10.12 6.06
C ASN A 241 23.62 11.65 5.85
N PRO A 242 24.78 12.30 5.61
CA PRO A 242 24.85 13.77 5.46
C PRO A 242 24.07 14.30 4.27
N ASP A 243 24.00 13.55 3.16
CA ASP A 243 23.27 13.98 1.97
C ASP A 243 21.76 13.93 2.23
N VAL A 244 21.28 12.92 2.97
CA VAL A 244 19.88 12.84 3.40
C VAL A 244 19.53 13.98 4.34
N ILE A 245 20.37 14.26 5.34
CA ILE A 245 20.16 15.38 6.26
C ILE A 245 20.10 16.70 5.49
N LYS A 246 21.00 16.93 4.53
CA LYS A 246 21.01 18.13 3.69
C LYS A 246 19.74 18.25 2.85
N ALA A 247 19.25 17.18 2.24
CA ALA A 247 18.02 17.17 1.43
C ALA A 247 16.79 17.58 2.23
N TYR A 248 16.74 17.27 3.54
CA TYR A 248 15.63 17.67 4.42
C TYR A 248 15.80 19.05 5.07
N LEU A 249 17.04 19.59 5.18
CA LEU A 249 17.30 20.89 5.77
C LEU A 249 17.49 22.01 4.73
N GLY A 250 17.71 21.66 3.47
CA GLY A 250 18.04 22.58 2.38
C GLY A 250 16.88 22.91 1.44
N GLY A 251 15.63 22.51 1.79
CA GLY A 251 14.42 22.80 1.02
C GLY A 251 13.60 23.97 1.60
#